data_2edcdde448f7869fd62da3a1cad2f222
#
_entry.id   2edcdde448f7869fd62da3a1cad2f222
#
_cell.length_a   1.000
_cell.length_b   1.000
_cell.length_c   1.000
_cell.angle_alpha   90.00
_cell.angle_beta   90.00
_cell.angle_gamma   90.00
#
_symmetry.space_group_name_H-M   'P 1'
#
loop_
_entity.id
_entity.type
_entity.pdbx_description
1 polymer ?
#
loop_
_entity_poly.entity_id
_entity_poly.type
_entity_poly.pdbx_seq_one_letter_code
_entity_poly.pdbx_strand_id
1 'polypeptide(L)'
;MKLGKAVTIFKKLFSREDGGAIVEFVALAIPLFIPIFIYLNSFSSVSANEEIARSMAREILRVYVISESDGAAQELSGKAAHLLARQWNLSDSEVSSLRTRMECSHFPCLTANGRIRLTLSFIDDETQRKVSASAQEHLSPWL
;
A
#
# COMPACT_ATOMS: atom_id res chain seq x y z
N MET A 1 -24.00 -11.32 22.73
CA MET A 1 -24.21 -12.18 23.91
C MET A 1 -23.18 -13.33 24.00
N LYS A 2 -21.93 -13.15 23.59
CA LYS A 2 -20.85 -14.17 23.68
C LYS A 2 -19.63 -13.73 24.51
N LEU A 3 -19.56 -12.48 24.96
CA LEU A 3 -18.44 -12.00 25.78
C LEU A 3 -18.48 -12.54 27.23
N GLY A 4 -19.67 -12.79 27.78
CA GLY A 4 -19.83 -13.27 29.15
C GLY A 4 -19.29 -14.69 29.42
N LYS A 5 -19.29 -15.57 28.40
CA LYS A 5 -18.76 -16.94 28.54
C LYS A 5 -17.22 -16.99 28.56
N ALA A 6 -16.57 -16.09 27.82
CA ALA A 6 -15.10 -16.00 27.78
C ALA A 6 -14.54 -15.53 29.14
N VAL A 7 -15.18 -14.55 29.75
CA VAL A 7 -14.79 -14.01 31.06
C VAL A 7 -14.95 -15.05 32.18
N THR A 8 -15.99 -15.90 32.09
CA THR A 8 -16.25 -16.96 33.11
C THR A 8 -15.24 -18.10 32.98
N ILE A 9 -14.80 -18.41 31.76
CA ILE A 9 -13.76 -19.45 31.53
C ILE A 9 -12.41 -18.95 32.06
N PHE A 10 -12.10 -17.67 31.81
CA PHE A 10 -10.88 -17.01 32.32
C PHE A 10 -10.84 -17.06 33.88
N LYS A 11 -11.95 -16.70 34.53
CA LYS A 11 -12.05 -16.70 35.98
C LYS A 11 -11.87 -18.11 36.60
N LYS A 12 -12.29 -19.16 35.88
CA LYS A 12 -12.18 -20.57 36.35
C LYS A 12 -10.76 -21.13 36.14
N LEU A 13 -10.01 -20.63 35.16
CA LEU A 13 -8.60 -21.00 34.95
C LEU A 13 -7.66 -20.35 36.00
N PHE A 14 -8.01 -19.15 36.49
CA PHE A 14 -7.23 -18.43 37.50
C PHE A 14 -7.45 -18.94 38.94
N SER A 15 -8.45 -19.79 39.17
CA SER A 15 -8.83 -20.26 40.52
C SER A 15 -8.20 -21.58 40.96
N ARG A 16 -7.25 -22.13 40.20
CA ARG A 16 -6.47 -23.30 40.58
C ARG A 16 -5.09 -22.89 41.05
N GLU A 17 -4.88 -22.91 42.35
CA GLU A 17 -3.64 -22.54 43.04
C GLU A 17 -2.42 -23.43 42.75
N ASP A 18 -2.55 -24.46 41.90
CA ASP A 18 -1.46 -25.36 41.52
C ASP A 18 -0.82 -25.09 40.17
N GLY A 19 -1.15 -23.96 39.52
CA GLY A 19 -0.53 -23.53 38.25
C GLY A 19 0.70 -22.71 38.54
N GLY A 20 1.88 -23.31 38.47
CA GLY A 20 3.14 -22.62 38.70
C GLY A 20 3.25 -21.31 37.88
N ALA A 21 4.15 -20.42 38.29
CA ALA A 21 4.42 -19.08 37.71
C ALA A 21 4.42 -19.00 36.16
N ILE A 22 4.67 -20.12 35.51
CA ILE A 22 4.65 -20.27 34.03
C ILE A 22 3.23 -20.09 33.47
N VAL A 23 2.22 -20.69 34.09
CA VAL A 23 0.82 -20.61 33.62
C VAL A 23 0.27 -19.19 33.83
N GLU A 24 0.63 -18.57 34.92
CA GLU A 24 0.25 -17.21 35.25
C GLU A 24 0.88 -16.20 34.30
N PHE A 25 2.16 -16.39 33.96
CA PHE A 25 2.87 -15.60 32.97
C PHE A 25 2.24 -15.74 31.58
N VAL A 26 1.96 -16.96 31.11
CA VAL A 26 1.35 -17.23 29.82
C VAL A 26 -0.06 -16.64 29.73
N ALA A 27 -0.86 -16.74 30.80
CA ALA A 27 -2.21 -16.20 30.88
C ALA A 27 -2.24 -14.65 30.80
N LEU A 28 -1.18 -13.99 31.24
CA LEU A 28 -0.99 -12.54 31.11
C LEU A 28 -0.38 -12.15 29.77
N ALA A 29 0.58 -12.92 29.29
CA ALA A 29 1.31 -12.64 28.07
C ALA A 29 0.42 -12.74 26.83
N ILE A 30 -0.39 -13.79 26.71
CA ILE A 30 -1.24 -14.02 25.54
C ILE A 30 -2.18 -12.83 25.25
N PRO A 31 -3.02 -12.37 26.20
CA PRO A 31 -3.93 -11.25 25.92
C PRO A 31 -3.21 -9.91 25.68
N LEU A 32 -1.97 -9.77 26.12
CA LEU A 32 -1.15 -8.60 25.86
C LEU A 32 -0.53 -8.65 24.44
N PHE A 33 0.00 -9.80 24.03
CA PHE A 33 0.68 -9.95 22.76
C PHE A 33 -0.28 -10.03 21.57
N ILE A 34 -1.46 -10.62 21.70
CA ILE A 34 -2.44 -10.74 20.60
C ILE A 34 -2.77 -9.37 19.97
N PRO A 35 -3.19 -8.34 20.74
CA PRO A 35 -3.50 -7.05 20.14
C PRO A 35 -2.27 -6.37 19.53
N ILE A 36 -1.07 -6.57 20.08
CA ILE A 36 0.17 -6.05 19.50
C ILE A 36 0.45 -6.70 18.16
N PHE A 37 0.31 -8.03 18.04
CA PHE A 37 0.49 -8.74 16.77
C PHE A 37 -0.52 -8.32 15.71
N ILE A 38 -1.77 -8.13 16.07
CA ILE A 38 -2.81 -7.65 15.16
C ILE A 38 -2.45 -6.24 14.65
N TYR A 39 -2.02 -5.36 15.55
CA TYR A 39 -1.62 -4.01 15.20
C TYR A 39 -0.39 -3.98 14.28
N LEU A 40 0.65 -4.75 14.59
CA LEU A 40 1.86 -4.84 13.76
C LEU A 40 1.55 -5.41 12.37
N ASN A 41 0.68 -6.40 12.28
CA ASN A 41 0.30 -6.98 10.99
C ASN A 41 -0.44 -5.97 10.11
N SER A 42 -1.39 -5.23 10.68
CA SER A 42 -2.11 -4.16 9.96
C SER A 42 -1.19 -3.02 9.52
N PHE A 43 -0.18 -2.69 10.30
CA PHE A 43 0.80 -1.66 9.94
C PHE A 43 1.72 -2.13 8.80
N SER A 44 2.11 -3.39 8.82
CA SER A 44 2.98 -3.99 7.80
C SER A 44 2.33 -4.00 6.41
N SER A 45 1.04 -4.32 6.31
CA SER A 45 0.32 -4.35 5.02
C SER A 45 0.23 -2.97 4.37
N VAL A 46 -0.09 -1.93 5.15
CA VAL A 46 -0.14 -0.54 4.65
C VAL A 46 1.22 -0.09 4.12
N SER A 47 2.30 -0.40 4.83
CA SER A 47 3.66 -0.04 4.41
C SER A 47 4.08 -0.75 3.12
N ALA A 48 3.71 -2.03 2.96
CA ALA A 48 4.00 -2.78 1.74
C ALA A 48 3.27 -2.20 0.52
N ASN A 49 2.01 -1.84 0.67
CA ASN A 49 1.21 -1.26 -0.42
C ASN A 49 1.70 0.14 -0.83
N GLU A 50 2.23 0.94 0.09
CA GLU A 50 2.89 2.20 -0.24
C GLU A 50 4.17 2.01 -1.06
N GLU A 51 4.99 1.01 -0.74
CA GLU A 51 6.19 0.69 -1.51
C GLU A 51 5.86 0.19 -2.91
N ILE A 52 4.83 -0.64 -3.06
CA ILE A 52 4.30 -1.07 -4.36
C ILE A 52 3.87 0.15 -5.17
N ALA A 53 3.07 1.04 -4.58
CA ALA A 53 2.60 2.25 -5.24
C ALA A 53 3.75 3.16 -5.70
N ARG A 54 4.80 3.31 -4.89
CA ARG A 54 6.01 4.07 -5.24
C ARG A 54 6.77 3.46 -6.39
N SER A 55 6.93 2.14 -6.37
CA SER A 55 7.61 1.40 -7.45
C SER A 55 6.84 1.52 -8.75
N MET A 56 5.53 1.29 -8.72
CA MET A 56 4.65 1.48 -9.88
C MET A 56 4.71 2.92 -10.43
N ALA A 57 4.63 3.93 -9.56
CA ALA A 57 4.67 5.32 -9.97
C ALA A 57 5.97 5.68 -10.72
N ARG A 58 7.12 5.16 -10.26
CA ARG A 58 8.41 5.35 -10.93
C ARG A 58 8.46 4.68 -12.29
N GLU A 59 8.01 3.44 -12.39
CA GLU A 59 8.02 2.70 -13.66
C GLU A 59 7.06 3.31 -14.69
N ILE A 60 5.87 3.71 -14.29
CA ILE A 60 4.91 4.38 -15.18
C ILE A 60 5.47 5.72 -15.65
N LEU A 61 6.07 6.51 -14.76
CA LEU A 61 6.69 7.78 -15.12
C LEU A 61 7.86 7.57 -16.09
N ARG A 62 8.65 6.53 -15.90
CA ARG A 62 9.76 6.17 -16.78
C ARG A 62 9.24 5.86 -18.19
N VAL A 63 8.16 5.07 -18.31
CA VAL A 63 7.53 4.78 -19.61
C VAL A 63 7.05 6.07 -20.28
N TYR A 64 6.50 7.00 -19.49
CA TYR A 64 6.06 8.29 -20.01
C TYR A 64 7.22 9.10 -20.60
N VAL A 65 8.32 9.24 -19.84
CA VAL A 65 9.47 10.09 -20.20
C VAL A 65 10.23 9.58 -21.43
N ILE A 66 10.28 8.28 -21.68
CA ILE A 66 10.97 7.69 -22.84
C ILE A 66 10.10 7.66 -24.10
N SER A 67 8.85 8.11 -24.04
CA SER A 67 7.94 8.10 -25.18
C SER A 67 8.23 9.26 -26.15
N GLU A 68 7.91 9.06 -27.45
CA GLU A 68 8.22 10.03 -28.49
C GLU A 68 7.31 11.27 -28.48
N SER A 69 6.13 11.17 -27.91
CA SER A 69 5.16 12.27 -27.84
C SER A 69 4.24 12.13 -26.63
N ASP A 70 3.65 13.24 -26.20
CA ASP A 70 2.71 13.25 -25.06
C ASP A 70 1.50 12.34 -25.26
N GLY A 71 0.98 12.23 -26.49
CA GLY A 71 -0.13 11.33 -26.80
C GLY A 71 0.26 9.85 -26.64
N ALA A 72 1.39 9.45 -27.22
CA ALA A 72 1.94 8.10 -27.08
C ALA A 72 2.30 7.82 -25.60
N ALA A 73 2.90 8.79 -24.92
CA ALA A 73 3.25 8.71 -23.51
C ALA A 73 2.04 8.41 -22.62
N GLN A 74 0.93 9.10 -22.86
CA GLN A 74 -0.30 8.91 -22.10
C GLN A 74 -0.92 7.53 -22.31
N GLU A 75 -0.95 7.04 -23.56
CA GLU A 75 -1.46 5.71 -23.89
C GLU A 75 -0.58 4.60 -23.30
N LEU A 76 0.75 4.70 -23.49
CA LEU A 76 1.70 3.69 -23.02
C LEU A 76 1.77 3.65 -21.49
N SER A 77 1.77 4.79 -20.83
CA SER A 77 1.77 4.87 -19.37
C SER A 77 0.48 4.31 -18.77
N GLY A 78 -0.68 4.51 -19.41
CA GLY A 78 -1.93 3.89 -19.02
C GLY A 78 -1.90 2.36 -19.12
N LYS A 79 -1.39 1.83 -20.22
CA LYS A 79 -1.19 0.38 -20.40
C LYS A 79 -0.20 -0.18 -19.37
N ALA A 80 0.90 0.51 -19.14
CA ALA A 80 1.91 0.13 -18.16
C ALA A 80 1.32 0.07 -16.75
N ALA A 81 0.47 1.02 -16.37
CA ALA A 81 -0.19 1.03 -15.07
C ALA A 81 -1.00 -0.25 -14.82
N HIS A 82 -1.80 -0.68 -15.81
CA HIS A 82 -2.59 -1.92 -15.71
C HIS A 82 -1.72 -3.19 -15.70
N LEU A 83 -0.65 -3.23 -16.48
CA LEU A 83 0.27 -4.38 -16.49
C LEU A 83 1.02 -4.50 -15.17
N LEU A 84 1.54 -3.40 -14.64
CA LEU A 84 2.23 -3.37 -13.37
C LEU A 84 1.29 -3.73 -12.21
N ALA A 85 0.05 -3.26 -12.21
CA ALA A 85 -0.94 -3.64 -11.21
C ALA A 85 -1.13 -5.17 -11.14
N ARG A 86 -1.21 -5.84 -12.29
CA ARG A 86 -1.28 -7.30 -12.36
C ARG A 86 0.02 -7.98 -11.93
N GLN A 87 1.16 -7.43 -12.32
CA GLN A 87 2.48 -7.96 -11.93
C GLN A 87 2.70 -7.92 -10.41
N TRP A 88 2.19 -6.88 -9.75
CA TRP A 88 2.24 -6.73 -8.30
C TRP A 88 1.08 -7.42 -7.58
N ASN A 89 0.29 -8.23 -8.29
CA ASN A 89 -0.86 -8.98 -7.76
C ASN A 89 -1.91 -8.10 -7.05
N LEU A 90 -2.14 -6.89 -7.55
CA LEU A 90 -3.28 -6.10 -7.10
C LEU A 90 -4.58 -6.83 -7.43
N SER A 91 -5.54 -6.79 -6.51
CA SER A 91 -6.87 -7.38 -6.72
C SER A 91 -7.64 -6.64 -7.82
N ASP A 92 -8.69 -7.25 -8.36
CA ASP A 92 -9.52 -6.62 -9.40
C ASP A 92 -10.21 -5.34 -8.91
N SER A 93 -10.54 -5.26 -7.62
CA SER A 93 -11.09 -4.05 -7.00
C SER A 93 -10.04 -2.93 -6.87
N GLU A 94 -8.82 -3.26 -6.47
CA GLU A 94 -7.70 -2.32 -6.42
C GLU A 94 -7.37 -1.78 -7.81
N VAL A 95 -7.31 -2.66 -8.81
CA VAL A 95 -7.11 -2.28 -10.23
C VAL A 95 -8.23 -1.37 -10.71
N SER A 96 -9.50 -1.65 -10.38
CA SER A 96 -10.63 -0.81 -10.77
C SER A 96 -10.62 0.57 -10.13
N SER A 97 -10.06 0.68 -8.93
CA SER A 97 -9.88 1.93 -8.18
C SER A 97 -8.61 2.70 -8.56
N LEU A 98 -7.72 2.08 -9.37
CA LEU A 98 -6.45 2.67 -9.76
C LEU A 98 -6.65 3.98 -10.53
N ARG A 99 -6.00 5.03 -10.08
CA ARG A 99 -6.01 6.35 -10.72
C ARG A 99 -4.58 6.87 -10.84
N THR A 100 -4.30 7.41 -12.00
CA THR A 100 -3.04 8.10 -12.27
C THR A 100 -3.34 9.56 -12.60
N ARG A 101 -2.55 10.46 -12.03
CA ARG A 101 -2.62 11.90 -12.32
C ARG A 101 -1.23 12.39 -12.71
N MET A 102 -1.16 13.03 -13.86
CA MET A 102 0.06 13.64 -14.38
C MET A 102 0.02 15.15 -14.22
N GLU A 103 1.11 15.73 -13.74
CA GLU A 103 1.30 17.17 -13.59
C GLU A 103 2.62 17.55 -14.25
N CYS A 104 2.58 18.50 -15.17
CA CYS A 104 3.74 18.96 -15.92
C CYS A 104 4.01 20.44 -15.64
N SER A 105 5.28 20.83 -15.58
CA SER A 105 5.65 22.24 -15.39
C SER A 105 5.34 23.10 -16.62
N HIS A 106 5.34 22.49 -17.80
CA HIS A 106 5.06 23.13 -19.08
C HIS A 106 4.27 22.18 -19.97
N PHE A 107 3.59 22.73 -20.97
CA PHE A 107 2.91 21.93 -22.00
C PHE A 107 3.52 22.28 -23.37
N PRO A 108 3.86 21.28 -24.21
CA PRO A 108 3.77 19.83 -23.98
C PRO A 108 4.66 19.36 -22.82
N CYS A 109 4.26 18.24 -22.18
CA CYS A 109 4.94 17.74 -20.98
C CYS A 109 6.39 17.30 -21.27
N LEU A 110 6.59 16.67 -22.44
CA LEU A 110 7.90 16.19 -22.90
C LEU A 110 8.69 17.35 -23.55
N THR A 111 9.09 18.32 -22.74
CA THR A 111 9.93 19.47 -23.18
C THR A 111 11.23 19.49 -22.40
N ALA A 112 12.29 19.98 -23.06
CA ALA A 112 13.61 20.20 -22.44
C ALA A 112 13.47 21.03 -21.15
N ASN A 113 14.18 20.65 -20.08
CA ASN A 113 14.09 21.24 -18.74
C ASN A 113 12.72 21.15 -18.08
N GLY A 114 11.77 20.40 -18.63
CA GLY A 114 10.47 20.12 -18.02
C GLY A 114 10.58 19.28 -16.75
N ARG A 115 9.63 19.45 -15.87
CA ARG A 115 9.41 18.54 -14.71
C ARG A 115 8.07 17.90 -14.84
N ILE A 116 8.05 16.59 -14.65
CA ILE A 116 6.82 15.80 -14.70
C ILE A 116 6.67 15.11 -13.35
N ARG A 117 5.49 15.21 -12.76
CA ARG A 117 5.11 14.49 -11.55
C ARG A 117 3.94 13.59 -11.88
N LEU A 118 4.09 12.31 -11.56
CA LEU A 118 3.01 11.34 -11.61
C LEU A 118 2.59 10.99 -10.18
N THR A 119 1.30 11.10 -9.91
CA THR A 119 0.68 10.61 -8.68
C THR A 119 -0.19 9.42 -9.02
N LEU A 120 0.09 8.29 -8.38
CA LEU A 120 -0.68 7.06 -8.48
C LEU A 120 -1.44 6.86 -7.18
N SER A 121 -2.70 6.40 -7.26
CA SER A 121 -3.48 6.04 -6.09
C SER A 121 -4.46 4.92 -6.39
N PHE A 122 -4.72 4.08 -5.39
CA PHE A 122 -5.74 3.03 -5.40
C PHE A 122 -6.29 2.83 -3.99
N ILE A 123 -7.38 2.09 -3.86
CA ILE A 123 -8.00 1.75 -2.57
C ILE A 123 -7.57 0.32 -2.24
N ASP A 124 -6.87 0.15 -1.13
CA ASP A 124 -6.46 -1.15 -0.60
C ASP A 124 -7.66 -1.96 -0.12
N ASP A 125 -7.75 -3.21 -0.55
CA ASP A 125 -8.89 -4.09 -0.25
C ASP A 125 -8.98 -4.49 1.22
N GLU A 126 -7.85 -4.67 1.89
CA GLU A 126 -7.84 -5.13 3.27
C GLU A 126 -8.20 -4.02 4.26
N THR A 127 -7.63 -2.84 4.06
CA THR A 127 -7.79 -1.72 4.99
C THR A 127 -8.85 -0.72 4.55
N GLN A 128 -9.35 -0.81 3.31
CA GLN A 128 -10.25 0.15 2.67
C GLN A 128 -9.71 1.58 2.70
N ARG A 129 -8.39 1.73 2.76
CA ARG A 129 -7.71 3.02 2.76
C ARG A 129 -7.15 3.35 1.39
N LYS A 130 -7.11 4.64 1.10
CA LYS A 130 -6.45 5.14 -0.10
C LYS A 130 -4.94 5.08 0.09
N VAL A 131 -4.29 4.27 -0.73
CA VAL A 131 -2.84 4.25 -0.91
C VAL A 131 -2.49 5.23 -2.01
N SER A 132 -1.48 6.07 -1.79
CA SER A 132 -1.06 7.07 -2.79
C SER A 132 0.44 7.25 -2.75
N ALA A 133 1.05 7.29 -3.92
CA ALA A 133 2.47 7.58 -4.08
C ALA A 133 2.70 8.49 -5.27
N SER A 134 3.76 9.27 -5.23
CA SER A 134 4.17 10.14 -6.33
C SER A 134 5.62 9.91 -6.73
N ALA A 135 5.89 10.00 -8.03
CA ALA A 135 7.20 10.04 -8.60
C ALA A 135 7.37 11.34 -9.39
N GLN A 136 8.59 11.84 -9.48
CA GLN A 136 8.91 13.05 -10.23
C GLN A 136 10.18 12.82 -11.03
N GLU A 137 10.18 13.31 -12.27
CA GLU A 137 11.32 13.27 -13.17
C GLU A 137 11.60 14.67 -13.74
N HIS A 138 12.86 14.94 -13.96
CA HIS A 138 13.32 16.15 -14.61
C HIS A 138 13.88 15.78 -15.99
N LEU A 139 13.32 16.37 -17.02
CA LEU A 139 13.75 16.10 -18.38
C LEU A 139 15.07 16.82 -18.68
N SER A 140 15.97 16.11 -19.35
CA SER A 140 17.26 16.67 -19.75
C SER A 140 17.08 17.89 -20.64
N PRO A 141 17.96 18.89 -20.51
CA PRO A 141 18.00 20.03 -21.46
C PRO A 141 18.39 19.63 -22.88
N TRP A 142 18.89 18.41 -23.07
CA TRP A 142 19.41 17.90 -24.35
C TRP A 142 18.45 16.92 -25.04
N LEU A 143 17.18 17.02 -24.78
CA LEU A 143 16.13 16.27 -25.48
C LEU A 143 15.83 16.89 -26.83
#